data_2d57558d2e2a3ee0aa7c4d81d3475d31
#
_entry.id   2d57558d2e2a3ee0aa7c4d81d3475d31
#
_cell.length_a   1.000
_cell.length_b   1.000
_cell.length_c   1.000
_cell.angle_alpha   90.00
_cell.angle_beta   90.00
_cell.angle_gamma   90.00
#
_symmetry.space_group_name_H-M   'P 1'
#
loop_
_entity.id
_entity.type
_entity.pdbx_description
1 polymer ?
#
loop_
_entity_poly.entity_id
_entity_poly.type
_entity_poly.pdbx_seq_one_letter_code
_entity_poly.pdbx_strand_id
1 'polypeptide(L)'
;QENLASVVSNFNDLIDTYAEEEYKEKWKVSIQDGSVTFGSAKDRWAINVDIMKKTGVTFKDVIDAYSDSGNVADLVEKAPLADAVLGMVVKHHPPPHVAQKYRIPKIWKGDLESDIGKSILNCDDNGPTVMMIVNMTIDPAAGPVAIGRLFSGTIKDGQTINIIDTKREGRVQSVNFFMSNVREQVGELGAGNIPALLGLTEARAGQTISTVKDTALFEPSKYVSEPVIQMAIEPKHPKDLPKLVETLRKLTIEDPNLIIKIDKETGETIMAGMGVLHLDVSVNLIKDAKIDIITSEPLINYRETILGSSEVVMAKSPNRHNKIF
;
A
#
# COMPACT_ATOMS: atom_id res chain seq x y z
N GLN A 1 7.56 -15.00 -29.33
CA GLN A 1 7.42 -16.21 -28.51
C GLN A 1 8.54 -16.29 -27.46
N GLU A 2 9.80 -16.08 -27.84
CA GLU A 2 10.95 -16.12 -26.91
C GLU A 2 10.79 -15.13 -25.75
N ASN A 3 10.35 -13.90 -25.99
CA ASN A 3 10.14 -12.89 -24.95
C ASN A 3 9.07 -13.29 -23.92
N LEU A 4 8.00 -13.97 -24.34
CA LEU A 4 6.93 -14.41 -23.44
C LEU A 4 7.39 -15.59 -22.55
N ALA A 5 8.16 -16.52 -23.12
CA ALA A 5 8.74 -17.63 -22.37
C ALA A 5 9.76 -17.12 -21.33
N SER A 6 10.59 -16.13 -21.70
CA SER A 6 11.56 -15.54 -20.76
C SER A 6 10.90 -14.82 -19.60
N VAL A 7 9.76 -14.15 -19.80
CA VAL A 7 9.00 -13.50 -18.71
C VAL A 7 8.52 -14.52 -17.69
N VAL A 8 7.97 -15.66 -18.14
CA VAL A 8 7.52 -16.74 -17.26
C VAL A 8 8.69 -17.36 -16.50
N SER A 9 9.83 -17.61 -17.19
CA SER A 9 11.04 -18.11 -16.55
C SER A 9 11.57 -17.16 -15.49
N ASN A 10 11.75 -15.90 -15.82
CA ASN A 10 12.24 -14.88 -14.90
C ASN A 10 11.31 -14.73 -13.67
N PHE A 11 10.00 -14.83 -13.85
CA PHE A 11 9.06 -14.82 -12.73
C PHE A 11 9.27 -16.02 -11.80
N ASN A 12 9.44 -17.22 -12.35
CA ASN A 12 9.70 -18.42 -11.57
C ASN A 12 11.08 -18.37 -10.87
N ASP A 13 12.10 -17.76 -11.49
CA ASP A 13 13.40 -17.53 -10.87
C ASP A 13 13.29 -16.57 -9.67
N LEU A 14 12.40 -15.58 -9.73
CA LEU A 14 12.08 -14.72 -8.58
C LEU A 14 11.41 -15.50 -7.46
N ILE A 15 10.46 -16.41 -7.79
CA ILE A 15 9.86 -17.30 -6.80
C ILE A 15 10.92 -18.18 -6.14
N ASP A 16 11.83 -18.77 -6.90
CA ASP A 16 12.92 -19.59 -6.36
C ASP A 16 13.88 -18.79 -5.46
N THR A 17 14.05 -17.50 -5.72
CA THR A 17 14.91 -16.61 -4.94
C THR A 17 14.27 -16.13 -3.65
N TYR A 18 13.01 -15.74 -3.68
CA TYR A 18 12.36 -15.01 -2.58
C TYR A 18 11.32 -15.81 -1.79
N ALA A 19 10.76 -16.88 -2.36
CA ALA A 19 9.80 -17.70 -1.64
C ALA A 19 10.49 -18.67 -0.68
N GLU A 20 9.81 -19.03 0.41
CA GLU A 20 10.23 -20.09 1.32
C GLU A 20 10.12 -21.46 0.64
N GLU A 21 10.98 -22.39 1.02
CA GLU A 21 11.08 -23.71 0.36
C GLU A 21 9.72 -24.42 0.21
N GLU A 22 8.86 -24.36 1.24
CA GLU A 22 7.54 -24.99 1.23
C GLU A 22 6.55 -24.41 0.22
N TYR A 23 6.79 -23.18 -0.27
CA TYR A 23 5.92 -22.48 -1.21
C TYR A 23 6.49 -22.37 -2.62
N LYS A 24 7.79 -22.62 -2.85
CA LYS A 24 8.46 -22.46 -4.15
C LYS A 24 7.68 -23.18 -5.25
N GLU A 25 7.50 -24.48 -5.12
CA GLU A 25 6.79 -25.27 -6.14
C GLU A 25 5.31 -24.91 -6.27
N LYS A 26 4.68 -24.51 -5.17
CA LYS A 26 3.25 -24.15 -5.15
C LYS A 26 2.96 -22.80 -5.81
N TRP A 27 3.92 -21.88 -5.79
CA TRP A 27 3.73 -20.52 -6.30
C TRP A 27 4.34 -20.29 -7.68
N LYS A 28 5.08 -21.26 -8.21
CA LYS A 28 5.52 -21.23 -9.61
C LYS A 28 4.32 -21.16 -10.54
N VAL A 29 4.47 -20.40 -11.61
CA VAL A 29 3.42 -20.23 -12.61
C VAL A 29 3.72 -21.03 -13.86
N SER A 30 2.65 -21.51 -14.50
CA SER A 30 2.72 -22.36 -15.69
C SER A 30 1.58 -21.99 -16.65
N ILE A 31 1.87 -22.09 -17.95
CA ILE A 31 0.84 -21.92 -18.98
C ILE A 31 -0.20 -23.04 -18.87
N GLN A 32 0.23 -24.23 -18.47
CA GLN A 32 -0.59 -25.46 -18.47
C GLN A 32 -1.66 -25.49 -17.37
N ASP A 33 -1.39 -24.88 -16.21
CA ASP A 33 -2.33 -24.82 -15.08
C ASP A 33 -3.26 -23.59 -15.13
N GLY A 34 -3.04 -22.68 -16.10
CA GLY A 34 -3.82 -21.48 -16.29
C GLY A 34 -3.43 -20.30 -15.39
N SER A 35 -2.28 -20.39 -14.69
CA SER A 35 -1.74 -19.28 -13.89
C SER A 35 -1.06 -18.20 -14.74
N VAL A 36 -0.91 -18.45 -16.05
CA VAL A 36 -0.40 -17.50 -17.03
C VAL A 36 -1.50 -17.15 -18.02
N THR A 37 -1.70 -15.85 -18.23
CA THR A 37 -2.70 -15.34 -19.19
C THR A 37 -2.01 -14.44 -20.21
N PHE A 38 -2.36 -14.60 -21.47
CA PHE A 38 -1.89 -13.76 -22.58
C PHE A 38 -3.03 -12.87 -23.06
N GLY A 39 -2.78 -11.58 -23.23
CA GLY A 39 -3.86 -10.68 -23.63
C GLY A 39 -3.40 -9.30 -24.03
N SER A 40 -4.36 -8.52 -24.53
CA SER A 40 -4.22 -7.10 -24.82
C SER A 40 -5.19 -6.31 -23.94
N ALA A 41 -4.66 -5.55 -23.00
CA ALA A 41 -5.47 -4.65 -22.18
C ALA A 41 -6.12 -3.55 -23.03
N LYS A 42 -5.43 -3.08 -24.06
CA LYS A 42 -5.93 -2.06 -25.01
C LYS A 42 -7.15 -2.58 -25.76
N ASP A 43 -7.06 -3.80 -26.26
CA ASP A 43 -8.11 -4.42 -27.09
C ASP A 43 -9.11 -5.25 -26.27
N ARG A 44 -8.91 -5.34 -24.92
CA ARG A 44 -9.82 -5.95 -23.93
C ARG A 44 -10.08 -7.45 -24.12
N TRP A 45 -9.11 -8.20 -24.63
CA TRP A 45 -9.19 -9.64 -24.70
C TRP A 45 -8.05 -10.32 -23.94
N ALA A 46 -8.27 -11.54 -23.46
CA ALA A 46 -7.21 -12.37 -22.89
C ALA A 46 -7.55 -13.87 -22.99
N ILE A 47 -6.51 -14.67 -23.21
CA ILE A 47 -6.60 -16.13 -23.28
C ILE A 47 -5.68 -16.80 -22.28
N ASN A 48 -6.17 -17.84 -21.68
CA ASN A 48 -5.42 -18.84 -20.92
C ASN A 48 -6.00 -20.22 -21.21
N VAL A 49 -5.43 -21.26 -20.64
CA VAL A 49 -5.88 -22.64 -20.89
C VAL A 49 -7.37 -22.84 -20.54
N ASP A 50 -7.88 -22.19 -19.50
CA ASP A 50 -9.27 -22.33 -19.08
C ASP A 50 -10.23 -21.67 -20.10
N ILE A 51 -9.91 -20.46 -20.56
CA ILE A 51 -10.68 -19.77 -21.62
C ILE A 51 -10.61 -20.54 -22.93
N MET A 52 -9.41 -21.00 -23.33
CA MET A 52 -9.23 -21.80 -24.56
C MET A 52 -10.09 -23.08 -24.54
N LYS A 53 -10.14 -23.78 -23.41
CA LYS A 53 -11.00 -24.98 -23.24
C LYS A 53 -12.50 -24.64 -23.28
N LYS A 54 -12.90 -23.51 -22.70
CA LYS A 54 -14.31 -23.09 -22.59
C LYS A 54 -14.86 -22.57 -23.91
N THR A 55 -14.08 -21.80 -24.67
CA THR A 55 -14.54 -21.06 -25.85
C THR A 55 -14.02 -21.63 -27.18
N GLY A 56 -13.01 -22.49 -27.13
CA GLY A 56 -12.35 -23.03 -28.31
C GLY A 56 -11.40 -22.05 -29.01
N VAL A 57 -11.22 -20.83 -28.47
CA VAL A 57 -10.29 -19.84 -29.02
C VAL A 57 -8.85 -20.33 -28.87
N THR A 58 -8.05 -20.17 -29.92
CA THR A 58 -6.66 -20.58 -29.98
C THR A 58 -5.73 -19.42 -30.26
N PHE A 59 -4.41 -19.63 -30.14
CA PHE A 59 -3.42 -18.63 -30.55
C PHE A 59 -3.50 -18.29 -32.05
N LYS A 60 -3.98 -19.23 -32.87
CA LYS A 60 -4.20 -18.98 -34.28
C LYS A 60 -5.30 -17.94 -34.48
N ASP A 61 -6.42 -18.06 -33.76
CA ASP A 61 -7.52 -17.09 -33.83
C ASP A 61 -7.06 -15.68 -33.41
N VAL A 62 -6.13 -15.59 -32.46
CA VAL A 62 -5.51 -14.31 -32.11
C VAL A 62 -4.70 -13.74 -33.27
N ILE A 63 -3.87 -14.55 -33.94
CA ILE A 63 -3.08 -14.09 -35.10
C ILE A 63 -3.99 -13.68 -36.25
N ASP A 64 -5.02 -14.49 -36.51
CA ASP A 64 -5.98 -14.22 -37.58
C ASP A 64 -6.80 -12.95 -37.32
N ALA A 65 -7.13 -12.64 -36.06
CA ALA A 65 -7.86 -11.43 -35.67
C ALA A 65 -7.07 -10.13 -35.93
N TYR A 66 -5.73 -10.19 -35.97
CA TYR A 66 -4.87 -9.05 -36.27
C TYR A 66 -4.35 -9.05 -37.73
N SER A 67 -4.83 -9.96 -38.57
CA SER A 67 -4.57 -9.93 -40.01
C SER A 67 -5.42 -8.88 -40.72
N ASP A 68 -5.08 -8.53 -41.98
CA ASP A 68 -5.78 -7.50 -42.77
C ASP A 68 -7.29 -7.75 -42.93
N SER A 69 -7.72 -9.01 -42.87
CA SER A 69 -9.14 -9.44 -42.92
C SER A 69 -9.72 -9.80 -41.55
N GLY A 70 -8.96 -9.63 -40.47
CA GLY A 70 -9.34 -10.06 -39.13
C GLY A 70 -10.28 -9.10 -38.42
N ASN A 71 -10.97 -9.62 -37.39
CA ASN A 71 -11.86 -8.85 -36.54
C ASN A 71 -11.55 -9.09 -35.05
N VAL A 72 -10.94 -8.09 -34.42
CA VAL A 72 -10.61 -8.14 -32.99
C VAL A 72 -11.87 -8.15 -32.12
N ALA A 73 -12.99 -7.62 -32.58
CA ALA A 73 -14.24 -7.61 -31.80
C ALA A 73 -14.76 -9.03 -31.52
N ASP A 74 -14.65 -9.93 -32.50
CA ASP A 74 -15.03 -11.35 -32.31
C ASP A 74 -14.16 -12.05 -31.24
N LEU A 75 -12.89 -11.68 -31.18
CA LEU A 75 -11.97 -12.17 -30.16
C LEU A 75 -12.33 -11.66 -28.76
N VAL A 76 -12.72 -10.38 -28.64
CA VAL A 76 -13.18 -9.79 -27.38
C VAL A 76 -14.45 -10.44 -26.89
N GLU A 77 -15.40 -10.76 -27.78
CA GLU A 77 -16.64 -11.42 -27.40
C GLU A 77 -16.39 -12.86 -26.89
N LYS A 78 -15.49 -13.60 -27.54
CA LYS A 78 -15.19 -15.01 -27.17
C LYS A 78 -14.25 -15.13 -25.98
N ALA A 79 -13.35 -14.17 -25.80
CA ALA A 79 -12.29 -14.20 -24.78
C ALA A 79 -12.13 -12.84 -24.07
N PRO A 80 -13.16 -12.37 -23.35
CA PRO A 80 -13.12 -11.09 -22.69
C PRO A 80 -12.04 -11.06 -21.60
N LEU A 81 -11.26 -9.97 -21.55
CA LEU A 81 -10.16 -9.77 -20.59
C LEU A 81 -10.61 -9.98 -19.14
N ALA A 82 -11.79 -9.47 -18.79
CA ALA A 82 -12.33 -9.57 -17.43
C ALA A 82 -12.51 -11.02 -16.97
N ASP A 83 -13.08 -11.88 -17.82
CA ASP A 83 -13.30 -13.29 -17.49
C ASP A 83 -12.00 -14.05 -17.26
N ALA A 84 -10.99 -13.80 -18.10
CA ALA A 84 -9.69 -14.43 -17.96
C ALA A 84 -8.97 -13.98 -16.68
N VAL A 85 -8.91 -12.66 -16.42
CA VAL A 85 -8.20 -12.11 -15.26
C VAL A 85 -8.92 -12.44 -13.95
N LEU A 86 -10.23 -12.24 -13.87
CA LEU A 86 -10.99 -12.54 -12.66
C LEU A 86 -11.04 -14.04 -12.37
N GLY A 87 -11.19 -14.86 -13.41
CA GLY A 87 -11.12 -16.32 -13.28
C GLY A 87 -9.78 -16.79 -12.74
N MET A 88 -8.68 -16.21 -13.22
CA MET A 88 -7.32 -16.50 -12.73
C MET A 88 -7.16 -16.09 -11.26
N VAL A 89 -7.66 -14.91 -10.88
CA VAL A 89 -7.63 -14.44 -9.48
C VAL A 89 -8.38 -15.42 -8.57
N VAL A 90 -9.61 -15.80 -8.92
CA VAL A 90 -10.42 -16.73 -8.12
C VAL A 90 -9.75 -18.11 -7.99
N LYS A 91 -9.09 -18.57 -9.04
CA LYS A 91 -8.47 -19.91 -9.06
C LYS A 91 -7.14 -19.99 -8.32
N HIS A 92 -6.29 -18.96 -8.44
CA HIS A 92 -4.90 -19.02 -8.01
C HIS A 92 -4.58 -18.16 -6.78
N HIS A 93 -5.39 -17.14 -6.43
CA HIS A 93 -5.15 -16.37 -5.23
C HIS A 93 -5.79 -17.01 -3.99
N PRO A 94 -5.02 -17.20 -2.90
CA PRO A 94 -5.55 -17.78 -1.68
C PRO A 94 -6.53 -16.82 -1.00
N PRO A 95 -7.66 -17.34 -0.49
CA PRO A 95 -8.58 -16.54 0.32
C PRO A 95 -7.94 -16.14 1.66
N PRO A 96 -8.50 -15.12 2.34
CA PRO A 96 -7.93 -14.57 3.58
C PRO A 96 -7.58 -15.60 4.65
N HIS A 97 -8.50 -16.51 4.96
CA HIS A 97 -8.32 -17.54 5.97
C HIS A 97 -7.20 -18.56 5.67
N VAL A 98 -6.80 -18.66 4.41
CA VAL A 98 -5.63 -19.46 3.98
C VAL A 98 -4.37 -18.60 4.05
N ALA A 99 -4.43 -17.37 3.49
CA ALA A 99 -3.27 -16.49 3.42
C ALA A 99 -2.79 -16.03 4.82
N GLN A 100 -3.69 -15.81 5.76
CA GLN A 100 -3.33 -15.37 7.12
C GLN A 100 -2.47 -16.40 7.86
N LYS A 101 -2.64 -17.70 7.61
CA LYS A 101 -1.85 -18.74 8.29
C LYS A 101 -0.34 -18.63 8.08
N TYR A 102 0.10 -18.21 6.89
CA TYR A 102 1.53 -18.05 6.60
C TYR A 102 2.02 -16.60 6.64
N ARG A 103 1.11 -15.62 6.56
CA ARG A 103 1.50 -14.19 6.58
C ARG A 103 1.57 -13.62 7.99
N ILE A 104 0.61 -13.96 8.85
CA ILE A 104 0.50 -13.41 10.21
C ILE A 104 1.77 -13.66 11.04
N PRO A 105 2.37 -14.87 11.05
CA PRO A 105 3.61 -15.10 11.80
C PRO A 105 4.77 -14.17 11.43
N LYS A 106 4.73 -13.58 10.23
CA LYS A 106 5.78 -12.69 9.71
C LYS A 106 5.55 -11.21 10.04
N ILE A 107 4.29 -10.80 10.19
CA ILE A 107 3.90 -9.38 10.29
C ILE A 107 3.31 -8.99 11.64
N TRP A 108 2.88 -9.95 12.45
CA TRP A 108 2.32 -9.68 13.77
C TRP A 108 3.26 -10.17 14.88
N LYS A 109 3.50 -9.30 15.86
CA LYS A 109 4.50 -9.55 16.92
C LYS A 109 3.93 -10.18 18.20
N GLY A 110 2.63 -10.51 18.19
CA GLY A 110 1.96 -11.10 19.33
C GLY A 110 2.15 -12.62 19.42
N ASP A 111 1.68 -13.18 20.55
CA ASP A 111 1.67 -14.62 20.75
C ASP A 111 0.57 -15.28 19.92
N LEU A 112 0.97 -16.12 18.95
CA LEU A 112 0.08 -16.83 18.05
C LEU A 112 -0.82 -17.87 18.75
N GLU A 113 -0.40 -18.36 19.91
CA GLU A 113 -1.18 -19.30 20.72
C GLU A 113 -2.24 -18.62 21.60
N SER A 114 -2.17 -17.30 21.76
CA SER A 114 -3.20 -16.51 22.46
C SER A 114 -4.55 -16.59 21.73
N ASP A 115 -5.65 -16.27 22.43
CA ASP A 115 -6.99 -16.21 21.84
C ASP A 115 -7.06 -15.21 20.67
N ILE A 116 -6.37 -14.08 20.79
CA ILE A 116 -6.26 -13.08 19.74
C ILE A 116 -5.45 -13.65 18.56
N GLY A 117 -4.31 -14.29 18.83
CA GLY A 117 -3.46 -14.90 17.79
C GLY A 117 -4.20 -15.96 16.98
N LYS A 118 -4.92 -16.86 17.67
CA LYS A 118 -5.75 -17.88 17.02
C LYS A 118 -6.88 -17.28 16.20
N SER A 119 -7.54 -16.23 16.69
CA SER A 119 -8.60 -15.52 15.96
C SER A 119 -8.06 -14.87 14.69
N ILE A 120 -6.89 -14.24 14.75
CA ILE A 120 -6.22 -13.62 13.61
C ILE A 120 -5.80 -14.70 12.60
N LEU A 121 -5.18 -15.80 13.03
CA LEU A 121 -4.74 -16.89 12.14
C LEU A 121 -5.90 -17.54 11.38
N ASN A 122 -7.05 -17.68 12.03
CA ASN A 122 -8.22 -18.35 11.46
C ASN A 122 -9.17 -17.40 10.73
N CYS A 123 -8.89 -16.09 10.71
CA CYS A 123 -9.79 -15.10 10.12
C CYS A 123 -11.21 -15.20 10.74
N ASP A 124 -11.28 -15.25 12.08
CA ASP A 124 -12.49 -15.53 12.83
C ASP A 124 -13.35 -14.26 12.97
N ASP A 125 -14.56 -14.28 12.42
CA ASP A 125 -15.53 -13.17 12.50
C ASP A 125 -16.06 -12.92 13.91
N ASN A 126 -16.02 -13.94 14.79
CA ASN A 126 -16.54 -13.87 16.16
C ASN A 126 -15.45 -13.50 17.19
N GLY A 127 -14.19 -13.46 16.76
CA GLY A 127 -13.08 -13.10 17.62
C GLY A 127 -13.01 -11.61 17.94
N PRO A 128 -12.01 -11.19 18.72
CA PRO A 128 -11.72 -9.77 18.92
C PRO A 128 -11.48 -9.05 17.59
N THR A 129 -12.04 -7.84 17.43
CA THR A 129 -11.80 -7.04 16.24
C THR A 129 -10.34 -6.57 16.24
N VAL A 130 -9.58 -6.97 15.23
CA VAL A 130 -8.18 -6.54 15.03
C VAL A 130 -7.96 -6.18 13.58
N MET A 131 -7.55 -4.94 13.33
CA MET A 131 -7.33 -4.39 12.00
C MET A 131 -6.02 -3.61 11.96
N MET A 132 -5.32 -3.68 10.85
CA MET A 132 -4.20 -2.78 10.52
C MET A 132 -4.66 -1.76 9.50
N ILE A 133 -4.45 -0.50 9.80
CA ILE A 133 -4.71 0.61 8.87
C ILE A 133 -3.57 0.64 7.85
N VAL A 134 -3.91 0.47 6.59
CA VAL A 134 -2.92 0.44 5.49
C VAL A 134 -2.84 1.79 4.79
N ASN A 135 -3.97 2.48 4.68
CA ASN A 135 -4.06 3.75 3.99
C ASN A 135 -5.05 4.68 4.69
N MET A 136 -4.84 5.98 4.50
CA MET A 136 -5.77 7.03 4.91
C MET A 136 -6.13 7.84 3.66
N THR A 137 -7.39 8.20 3.53
CA THR A 137 -7.84 9.16 2.51
C THR A 137 -8.75 10.20 3.17
N ILE A 138 -8.95 11.32 2.51
CA ILE A 138 -9.80 12.39 3.03
C ILE A 138 -11.03 12.55 2.13
N ASP A 139 -12.17 12.19 2.68
CA ASP A 139 -13.47 12.47 2.06
C ASP A 139 -13.79 13.96 2.27
N PRO A 140 -14.10 14.74 1.22
CA PRO A 140 -14.37 16.16 1.35
C PRO A 140 -15.53 16.51 2.29
N ALA A 141 -16.52 15.64 2.42
CA ALA A 141 -17.70 15.84 3.25
C ALA A 141 -17.59 15.20 4.64
N ALA A 142 -16.92 14.05 4.74
CA ALA A 142 -16.88 13.22 5.95
C ALA A 142 -15.53 13.23 6.70
N GLY A 143 -14.50 13.82 6.10
CA GLY A 143 -13.15 13.91 6.72
C GLY A 143 -12.31 12.64 6.54
N PRO A 144 -11.38 12.36 7.47
CA PRO A 144 -10.46 11.24 7.34
C PRO A 144 -11.16 9.89 7.35
N VAL A 145 -10.79 9.03 6.38
CA VAL A 145 -11.27 7.66 6.20
C VAL A 145 -10.09 6.72 6.39
N ALA A 146 -10.15 5.85 7.39
CA ALA A 146 -9.12 4.85 7.65
C ALA A 146 -9.45 3.56 6.88
N ILE A 147 -8.58 3.16 5.97
CA ILE A 147 -8.72 1.96 5.14
C ILE A 147 -7.69 0.94 5.60
N GLY A 148 -8.11 -0.30 5.83
CA GLY A 148 -7.16 -1.30 6.28
C GLY A 148 -7.69 -2.72 6.20
N ARG A 149 -6.82 -3.67 6.57
CA ARG A 149 -7.14 -5.08 6.58
C ARG A 149 -7.70 -5.48 7.95
N LEU A 150 -8.91 -6.00 7.96
CA LEU A 150 -9.52 -6.62 9.14
C LEU A 150 -9.08 -8.09 9.21
N PHE A 151 -8.29 -8.44 10.23
CA PHE A 151 -7.72 -9.77 10.39
C PHE A 151 -8.59 -10.70 11.23
N SER A 152 -9.30 -10.17 12.23
CA SER A 152 -10.24 -10.91 13.05
C SER A 152 -11.38 -10.03 13.55
N GLY A 153 -12.46 -10.65 13.97
CA GLY A 153 -13.65 -10.00 14.47
C GLY A 153 -14.53 -9.37 13.38
N THR A 154 -15.60 -8.77 13.83
CA THR A 154 -16.52 -7.98 13.00
C THR A 154 -16.49 -6.54 13.48
N ILE A 155 -16.32 -5.59 12.55
CA ILE A 155 -16.37 -4.16 12.84
C ILE A 155 -17.74 -3.60 12.48
N LYS A 156 -18.30 -2.72 13.33
CA LYS A 156 -19.67 -2.21 13.22
C LYS A 156 -19.75 -0.70 13.39
N ASP A 157 -20.78 -0.11 12.81
CA ASP A 157 -21.13 1.28 13.08
C ASP A 157 -21.32 1.53 14.57
N GLY A 158 -20.81 2.66 15.06
CA GLY A 158 -20.89 3.05 16.46
C GLY A 158 -19.93 2.34 17.43
N GLN A 159 -19.14 1.37 16.96
CA GLN A 159 -18.21 0.61 17.81
C GLN A 159 -17.07 1.48 18.32
N THR A 160 -16.74 1.32 19.61
CA THR A 160 -15.53 1.91 20.20
C THR A 160 -14.34 1.00 19.94
N ILE A 161 -13.24 1.61 19.51
CA ILE A 161 -12.01 0.91 19.13
C ILE A 161 -10.80 1.60 19.74
N ASN A 162 -9.78 0.82 20.10
CA ASN A 162 -8.52 1.36 20.60
C ASN A 162 -7.51 1.46 19.44
N ILE A 163 -6.85 2.61 19.33
CA ILE A 163 -5.66 2.80 18.49
C ILE A 163 -4.47 2.42 19.37
N ILE A 164 -3.94 1.22 19.14
CA ILE A 164 -3.01 0.58 20.08
C ILE A 164 -1.70 1.36 20.20
N ASP A 165 -1.19 1.84 19.07
CA ASP A 165 0.06 2.60 18.98
C ASP A 165 0.06 3.87 19.84
N THR A 166 -1.06 4.59 19.89
CA THR A 166 -1.18 5.86 20.62
C THR A 166 -1.91 5.72 21.95
N LYS A 167 -2.43 4.53 22.26
CA LYS A 167 -3.26 4.24 23.44
C LYS A 167 -4.50 5.14 23.54
N ARG A 168 -5.03 5.58 22.39
CA ARG A 168 -6.23 6.41 22.30
C ARG A 168 -7.43 5.57 21.90
N GLU A 169 -8.60 6.00 22.34
CA GLU A 169 -9.86 5.42 21.93
C GLU A 169 -10.46 6.26 20.80
N GLY A 170 -11.07 5.61 19.81
CA GLY A 170 -11.83 6.21 18.74
C GLY A 170 -13.20 5.54 18.62
N ARG A 171 -14.17 6.24 18.05
CA ARG A 171 -15.48 5.68 17.75
C ARG A 171 -15.66 5.61 16.23
N VAL A 172 -15.95 4.43 15.74
CA VAL A 172 -16.32 4.20 14.34
C VAL A 172 -17.68 4.84 14.09
N GLN A 173 -17.74 5.87 13.26
CA GLN A 173 -19.01 6.52 12.91
C GLN A 173 -19.75 5.73 11.85
N SER A 174 -19.01 5.19 10.86
CA SER A 174 -19.59 4.46 9.75
C SER A 174 -18.60 3.46 9.18
N VAL A 175 -19.07 2.25 8.92
CA VAL A 175 -18.34 1.18 8.25
C VAL A 175 -18.72 1.15 6.78
N ASN A 176 -17.73 1.28 5.92
CA ASN A 176 -17.90 1.33 4.48
C ASN A 176 -16.90 0.39 3.80
N PHE A 177 -17.06 0.20 2.50
CA PHE A 177 -16.02 -0.35 1.64
C PHE A 177 -15.98 0.43 0.32
N PHE A 178 -14.88 0.30 -0.41
CA PHE A 178 -14.72 0.93 -1.71
C PHE A 178 -14.99 -0.05 -2.85
N MET A 179 -15.90 0.34 -3.76
CA MET A 179 -16.06 -0.26 -5.07
C MET A 179 -15.45 0.69 -6.10
N SER A 180 -14.20 0.42 -6.50
CA SER A 180 -13.40 1.37 -7.28
C SER A 180 -13.25 2.70 -6.52
N ASN A 181 -13.79 3.80 -7.05
CA ASN A 181 -13.77 5.14 -6.44
C ASN A 181 -15.05 5.49 -5.67
N VAL A 182 -16.03 4.59 -5.64
CA VAL A 182 -17.30 4.80 -4.92
C VAL A 182 -17.21 4.16 -3.54
N ARG A 183 -17.50 4.93 -2.51
CA ARG A 183 -17.61 4.47 -1.13
C ARG A 183 -19.05 4.07 -0.82
N GLU A 184 -19.24 2.82 -0.41
CA GLU A 184 -20.56 2.27 -0.05
C GLU A 184 -20.61 1.96 1.44
N GLN A 185 -21.67 2.43 2.12
CA GLN A 185 -21.89 2.13 3.53
C GLN A 185 -22.58 0.76 3.68
N VAL A 186 -22.07 -0.06 4.59
CA VAL A 186 -22.57 -1.42 4.83
C VAL A 186 -22.96 -1.67 6.29
N GLY A 187 -22.57 -0.80 7.21
CA GLY A 187 -22.89 -0.91 8.63
C GLY A 187 -22.02 -1.89 9.41
N GLU A 188 -21.66 -3.04 8.85
CA GLU A 188 -20.73 -4.01 9.46
C GLU A 188 -19.96 -4.79 8.40
N LEU A 189 -18.74 -5.22 8.76
CA LEU A 189 -17.89 -6.09 7.94
C LEU A 189 -17.14 -7.08 8.85
N GLY A 190 -17.07 -8.35 8.43
CA GLY A 190 -16.33 -9.42 9.09
C GLY A 190 -14.86 -9.48 8.68
N ALA A 191 -14.11 -10.35 9.34
CA ALA A 191 -12.70 -10.62 9.11
C ALA A 191 -12.39 -10.95 7.64
N GLY A 192 -11.18 -10.65 7.21
CA GLY A 192 -10.79 -10.89 5.82
C GLY A 192 -11.20 -9.81 4.83
N ASN A 193 -12.03 -8.85 5.21
CA ASN A 193 -12.41 -7.71 4.39
C ASN A 193 -11.44 -6.53 4.54
N ILE A 194 -11.65 -5.50 3.72
CA ILE A 194 -10.90 -4.24 3.73
C ILE A 194 -11.90 -3.10 4.00
N PRO A 195 -12.29 -2.89 5.27
CA PRO A 195 -13.20 -1.80 5.62
C PRO A 195 -12.56 -0.42 5.43
N ALA A 196 -13.43 0.55 5.16
CA ALA A 196 -13.16 1.97 5.15
C ALA A 196 -13.95 2.62 6.30
N LEU A 197 -13.25 3.08 7.32
CA LEU A 197 -13.82 3.52 8.59
C LEU A 197 -13.81 5.05 8.69
N LEU A 198 -14.97 5.63 9.00
CA LEU A 198 -15.11 7.03 9.36
C LEU A 198 -15.09 7.22 10.87
N GLY A 199 -14.67 8.40 11.31
CA GLY A 199 -14.69 8.79 12.73
C GLY A 199 -13.36 8.61 13.45
N LEU A 200 -12.37 7.94 12.85
CA LEU A 200 -11.04 7.72 13.45
C LEU A 200 -10.07 8.86 13.04
N THR A 201 -10.34 10.09 13.47
CA THR A 201 -9.60 11.29 13.05
C THR A 201 -8.13 11.32 13.50
N GLU A 202 -7.84 10.62 14.59
CA GLU A 202 -6.49 10.52 15.17
C GLU A 202 -5.66 9.37 14.58
N ALA A 203 -6.30 8.48 13.81
CA ALA A 203 -5.65 7.34 13.22
C ALA A 203 -4.69 7.73 12.08
N ARG A 204 -3.71 6.89 11.84
CA ARG A 204 -2.70 7.04 10.77
C ARG A 204 -2.46 5.69 10.09
N ALA A 205 -1.97 5.74 8.86
CA ALA A 205 -1.51 4.54 8.16
C ALA A 205 -0.38 3.85 8.96
N GLY A 206 -0.38 2.52 8.96
CA GLY A 206 0.56 1.68 9.69
C GLY A 206 0.13 1.34 11.11
N GLN A 207 -0.91 1.97 11.66
CA GLN A 207 -1.37 1.72 13.04
C GLN A 207 -2.27 0.49 13.16
N THR A 208 -2.21 -0.13 14.33
CA THR A 208 -3.07 -1.24 14.72
C THR A 208 -4.26 -0.72 15.52
N ILE A 209 -5.46 -1.14 15.14
CA ILE A 209 -6.67 -0.88 15.90
C ILE A 209 -7.30 -2.18 16.40
N SER A 210 -7.82 -2.17 17.61
CA SER A 210 -8.44 -3.35 18.24
C SER A 210 -9.50 -3.00 19.27
N THR A 211 -10.42 -3.93 19.49
CA THR A 211 -11.34 -3.87 20.66
C THR A 211 -10.63 -4.20 21.97
N VAL A 212 -9.48 -4.85 21.92
CA VAL A 212 -8.68 -5.24 23.11
C VAL A 212 -7.48 -4.31 23.24
N LYS A 213 -7.32 -3.68 24.43
CA LYS A 213 -6.26 -2.68 24.67
C LYS A 213 -4.83 -3.23 24.61
N ASP A 214 -4.65 -4.47 25.05
CA ASP A 214 -3.32 -5.12 25.11
C ASP A 214 -3.00 -5.96 23.87
N THR A 215 -3.59 -5.61 22.72
CA THR A 215 -3.27 -6.26 21.45
C THR A 215 -1.85 -5.90 21.00
N ALA A 216 -1.07 -6.90 20.57
CA ALA A 216 0.24 -6.66 20.00
C ALA A 216 0.14 -5.93 18.65
N LEU A 217 1.15 -5.12 18.33
CA LEU A 217 1.21 -4.35 17.09
C LEU A 217 1.56 -5.23 15.89
N PHE A 218 1.01 -4.87 14.75
CA PHE A 218 1.56 -5.33 13.48
C PHE A 218 2.87 -4.60 13.17
N GLU A 219 3.73 -5.23 12.38
CA GLU A 219 4.89 -4.55 11.84
C GLU A 219 4.44 -3.39 10.96
N PRO A 220 4.89 -2.15 11.23
CA PRO A 220 4.55 -1.04 10.37
C PRO A 220 5.09 -1.30 8.96
N SER A 221 4.30 -0.95 7.96
CA SER A 221 4.76 -1.01 6.58
C SER A 221 6.03 -0.16 6.45
N LYS A 222 7.11 -0.74 5.96
CA LYS A 222 8.39 -0.06 5.72
C LYS A 222 8.28 0.86 4.49
N TYR A 223 7.25 1.70 4.44
CA TYR A 223 7.06 2.66 3.34
C TYR A 223 8.00 3.85 3.44
N VAL A 224 8.68 4.00 4.56
CA VAL A 224 9.45 5.20 4.83
C VAL A 224 10.88 4.97 4.37
N SER A 225 11.13 5.23 3.10
CA SER A 225 12.45 5.70 2.74
C SER A 225 12.54 7.17 3.15
N GLU A 226 13.70 7.56 3.67
CA GLU A 226 13.90 8.95 4.06
C GLU A 226 13.79 9.86 2.83
N PRO A 227 13.17 11.03 2.97
CA PRO A 227 13.02 11.96 1.86
C PRO A 227 14.38 12.40 1.33
N VAL A 228 14.55 12.31 0.03
CA VAL A 228 15.82 12.63 -0.64
C VAL A 228 15.86 14.06 -1.20
N ILE A 229 14.71 14.70 -1.34
CA ILE A 229 14.56 16.04 -1.90
C ILE A 229 13.66 16.86 -0.99
N GLN A 230 13.98 18.13 -0.84
CA GLN A 230 13.19 19.09 -0.09
C GLN A 230 13.10 20.42 -0.81
N MET A 231 12.01 21.16 -0.58
CA MET A 231 11.82 22.53 -1.03
C MET A 231 11.10 23.35 0.03
N ALA A 232 11.41 24.64 0.08
CA ALA A 232 10.63 25.58 0.89
C ALA A 232 9.36 25.99 0.13
N ILE A 233 8.26 26.14 0.84
CA ILE A 233 6.98 26.57 0.29
C ILE A 233 6.38 27.67 1.15
N GLU A 234 5.85 28.70 0.50
CA GLU A 234 5.19 29.83 1.15
C GLU A 234 3.91 30.21 0.39
N PRO A 235 2.86 30.68 1.07
CA PRO A 235 1.70 31.22 0.39
C PRO A 235 2.07 32.59 -0.20
N LYS A 236 1.71 32.83 -1.45
CA LYS A 236 1.91 34.14 -2.10
C LYS A 236 1.19 35.26 -1.38
N HIS A 237 0.08 34.95 -0.74
CA HIS A 237 -0.70 35.89 0.06
C HIS A 237 -0.78 35.43 1.51
N PRO A 238 -0.35 36.23 2.52
CA PRO A 238 -0.38 35.83 3.93
C PRO A 238 -1.76 35.38 4.44
N LYS A 239 -2.84 35.88 3.88
CA LYS A 239 -4.22 35.46 4.18
C LYS A 239 -4.51 33.98 3.89
N ASP A 240 -3.75 33.36 2.99
CA ASP A 240 -3.95 31.97 2.57
C ASP A 240 -3.17 30.98 3.46
N LEU A 241 -2.34 31.48 4.41
CA LEU A 241 -1.56 30.64 5.30
C LEU A 241 -2.39 29.62 6.09
N PRO A 242 -3.53 29.95 6.71
CA PRO A 242 -4.35 28.97 7.42
C PRO A 242 -4.85 27.84 6.50
N LYS A 243 -5.25 28.20 5.27
CA LYS A 243 -5.71 27.25 4.27
C LYS A 243 -4.58 26.34 3.77
N LEU A 244 -3.38 26.91 3.60
CA LEU A 244 -2.18 26.12 3.24
C LEU A 244 -1.87 25.10 4.33
N VAL A 245 -1.84 25.51 5.60
CA VAL A 245 -1.58 24.61 6.74
C VAL A 245 -2.59 23.47 6.80
N GLU A 246 -3.88 23.75 6.59
CA GLU A 246 -4.92 22.70 6.54
C GLU A 246 -4.70 21.75 5.36
N THR A 247 -4.39 22.29 4.18
CA THR A 247 -4.13 21.47 2.99
C THR A 247 -2.90 20.58 3.17
N LEU A 248 -1.81 21.14 3.70
CA LEU A 248 -0.60 20.35 4.01
C LEU A 248 -0.87 19.25 5.03
N ARG A 249 -1.69 19.53 6.06
CA ARG A 249 -2.10 18.51 7.03
C ARG A 249 -2.87 17.39 6.36
N LYS A 250 -3.78 17.70 5.42
CA LYS A 250 -4.51 16.69 4.64
C LYS A 250 -3.55 15.83 3.81
N LEU A 251 -2.65 16.46 3.07
CA LEU A 251 -1.67 15.75 2.26
C LEU A 251 -0.79 14.80 3.07
N THR A 252 -0.32 15.20 4.26
CA THR A 252 0.48 14.34 5.13
C THR A 252 -0.31 13.20 5.78
N ILE A 253 -1.64 13.28 5.83
CA ILE A 253 -2.49 12.17 6.27
C ILE A 253 -2.62 11.14 5.16
N GLU A 254 -2.80 11.58 3.91
CA GLU A 254 -2.96 10.72 2.75
C GLU A 254 -1.64 10.10 2.28
N ASP A 255 -0.55 10.86 2.37
CA ASP A 255 0.78 10.41 1.95
C ASP A 255 1.77 10.46 3.13
N PRO A 256 2.07 9.33 3.76
CA PRO A 256 3.03 9.25 4.85
C PRO A 256 4.49 9.52 4.43
N ASN A 257 4.80 9.52 3.12
CA ASN A 257 6.15 9.83 2.61
C ASN A 257 6.35 11.33 2.38
N LEU A 258 5.28 12.12 2.45
CA LEU A 258 5.36 13.58 2.40
C LEU A 258 5.61 14.14 3.80
N ILE A 259 6.78 14.70 4.03
CA ILE A 259 7.16 15.26 5.32
C ILE A 259 7.11 16.78 5.26
N ILE A 260 6.34 17.37 6.16
CA ILE A 260 6.26 18.83 6.32
C ILE A 260 6.94 19.22 7.63
N LYS A 261 7.89 20.15 7.55
CA LYS A 261 8.61 20.68 8.71
C LYS A 261 8.61 22.21 8.64
N ILE A 262 8.55 22.83 9.79
CA ILE A 262 8.82 24.27 9.91
C ILE A 262 10.27 24.41 10.37
N ASP A 263 11.09 25.07 9.58
CA ASP A 263 12.44 25.44 9.98
C ASP A 263 12.36 26.44 11.12
N LYS A 264 13.00 26.12 12.24
CA LYS A 264 12.95 26.96 13.45
C LYS A 264 13.81 28.21 13.37
N GLU A 265 14.81 28.22 12.47
CA GLU A 265 15.73 29.30 12.30
C GLU A 265 15.20 30.33 11.29
N THR A 266 14.68 29.85 10.16
CA THR A 266 14.17 30.71 9.08
C THR A 266 12.67 30.95 9.17
N GLY A 267 11.91 30.10 9.86
CA GLY A 267 10.46 30.14 9.92
C GLY A 267 9.78 29.58 8.65
N GLU A 268 10.56 29.12 7.68
CA GLU A 268 10.07 28.58 6.40
C GLU A 268 9.38 27.23 6.58
N THR A 269 8.35 26.99 5.79
CA THR A 269 7.72 25.67 5.69
C THR A 269 8.45 24.84 4.65
N ILE A 270 9.11 23.76 5.10
CA ILE A 270 9.85 22.84 4.23
C ILE A 270 9.00 21.62 3.95
N MET A 271 8.81 21.33 2.67
CA MET A 271 8.17 20.14 2.15
C MET A 271 9.26 19.20 1.61
N ALA A 272 9.31 17.96 2.13
CA ALA A 272 10.30 16.96 1.76
C ALA A 272 9.60 15.67 1.27
N GLY A 273 10.15 15.07 0.22
CA GLY A 273 9.56 13.91 -0.44
C GLY A 273 10.60 13.00 -1.11
N MET A 274 10.10 11.97 -1.77
CA MET A 274 10.87 10.88 -2.36
C MET A 274 11.56 11.26 -3.69
N GLY A 275 11.16 12.36 -4.32
CA GLY A 275 11.70 12.80 -5.60
C GLY A 275 11.00 14.05 -6.13
N VAL A 276 11.52 14.62 -7.22
CA VAL A 276 11.00 15.84 -7.83
C VAL A 276 9.54 15.68 -8.22
N LEU A 277 9.20 14.59 -8.91
CA LEU A 277 7.82 14.33 -9.34
C LEU A 277 6.85 14.24 -8.15
N HIS A 278 7.27 13.65 -7.04
CA HIS A 278 6.45 13.57 -5.83
C HIS A 278 6.12 14.96 -5.28
N LEU A 279 7.12 15.84 -5.22
CA LEU A 279 6.91 17.24 -4.77
C LEU A 279 6.07 18.02 -5.77
N ASP A 280 6.27 17.84 -7.08
CA ASP A 280 5.49 18.49 -8.12
C ASP A 280 4.00 18.12 -8.06
N VAL A 281 3.70 16.84 -7.83
CA VAL A 281 2.32 16.38 -7.63
C VAL A 281 1.72 17.05 -6.39
N SER A 282 2.46 17.11 -5.29
CA SER A 282 2.00 17.76 -4.05
C SER A 282 1.76 19.27 -4.25
N VAL A 283 2.64 19.95 -4.97
CA VAL A 283 2.47 21.36 -5.37
C VAL A 283 1.21 21.56 -6.22
N ASN A 284 0.94 20.66 -7.17
CA ASN A 284 -0.25 20.75 -7.99
C ASN A 284 -1.53 20.53 -7.17
N LEU A 285 -1.55 19.59 -6.22
CA LEU A 285 -2.68 19.40 -5.30
C LEU A 285 -2.95 20.65 -4.44
N ILE A 286 -1.88 21.37 -4.01
CA ILE A 286 -2.04 22.65 -3.30
C ILE A 286 -2.64 23.72 -4.22
N LYS A 287 -2.22 23.78 -5.48
CA LYS A 287 -2.78 24.72 -6.48
C LYS A 287 -4.23 24.40 -6.82
N ASP A 288 -4.58 23.12 -6.92
CA ASP A 288 -5.96 22.66 -7.14
C ASP A 288 -6.89 23.05 -5.99
N ALA A 289 -6.34 23.14 -4.77
CA ALA A 289 -7.03 23.73 -3.62
C ALA A 289 -7.18 25.26 -3.72
N LYS A 290 -6.80 25.90 -4.85
CA LYS A 290 -6.84 27.35 -5.09
C LYS A 290 -6.02 28.12 -4.07
N ILE A 291 -4.79 27.69 -3.84
CA ILE A 291 -3.79 28.38 -3.02
C ILE A 291 -2.59 28.69 -3.92
N ASP A 292 -2.32 29.95 -4.13
CA ASP A 292 -1.10 30.38 -4.82
C ASP A 292 0.09 30.29 -3.87
N ILE A 293 1.09 29.50 -4.27
CA ILE A 293 2.32 29.30 -3.49
C ILE A 293 3.55 29.72 -4.27
N ILE A 294 4.58 30.10 -3.54
CA ILE A 294 5.95 30.30 -4.01
C ILE A 294 6.76 29.11 -3.50
N THR A 295 7.57 28.53 -4.37
CA THR A 295 8.43 27.39 -4.04
C THR A 295 9.89 27.77 -4.31
N SER A 296 10.81 27.30 -3.45
CA SER A 296 12.24 27.35 -3.74
C SER A 296 12.62 26.30 -4.78
N GLU A 297 13.84 26.38 -5.31
CA GLU A 297 14.43 25.25 -6.05
C GLU A 297 14.58 24.04 -5.12
N PRO A 298 14.37 22.82 -5.65
CA PRO A 298 14.53 21.60 -4.86
C PRO A 298 16.00 21.41 -4.44
N LEU A 299 16.19 21.14 -3.14
CA LEU A 299 17.49 20.81 -2.57
C LEU A 299 17.61 19.31 -2.37
N ILE A 300 18.72 18.74 -2.85
CA ILE A 300 19.02 17.31 -2.68
C ILE A 300 19.79 17.11 -1.37
N ASN A 301 19.31 16.21 -0.54
CA ASN A 301 19.98 15.84 0.70
C ASN A 301 21.11 14.82 0.40
N TYR A 302 22.35 15.30 0.39
CA TYR A 302 23.52 14.40 0.30
C TYR A 302 23.83 13.82 1.69
N ARG A 303 24.20 12.56 1.70
CA ARG A 303 24.66 11.84 2.89
C ARG A 303 26.00 11.22 2.64
N GLU A 304 26.87 11.28 3.62
CA GLU A 304 28.15 10.60 3.62
C GLU A 304 28.06 9.34 4.47
N THR A 305 28.76 8.27 4.04
CA THR A 305 28.89 7.04 4.80
C THR A 305 30.33 6.56 4.77
N ILE A 306 30.72 5.81 5.78
CA ILE A 306 32.04 5.20 5.87
C ILE A 306 32.00 3.88 5.07
N LEU A 307 32.90 3.76 4.08
CA LEU A 307 33.00 2.57 3.21
C LEU A 307 33.99 1.53 3.72
N GLY A 308 34.76 1.84 4.76
CA GLY A 308 35.79 0.93 5.29
C GLY A 308 36.12 1.24 6.75
N SER A 309 36.95 0.35 7.33
CA SER A 309 37.53 0.57 8.66
C SER A 309 39.00 0.97 8.52
N SER A 310 39.46 1.89 9.37
CA SER A 310 40.91 2.20 9.51
C SER A 310 41.47 1.55 10.75
N GLU A 311 42.82 1.45 10.81
CA GLU A 311 43.51 1.10 12.07
C GLU A 311 43.24 2.18 13.12
N VAL A 312 43.20 1.78 14.38
CA VAL A 312 43.03 2.70 15.50
C VAL A 312 44.27 3.57 15.64
N VAL A 313 44.14 4.86 15.36
CA VAL A 313 45.24 5.81 15.51
C VAL A 313 45.01 6.63 16.78
N MET A 314 45.93 6.52 17.73
CA MET A 314 45.90 7.30 18.96
C MET A 314 46.62 8.63 18.73
N ALA A 315 45.85 9.74 18.71
CA ALA A 315 46.38 11.09 18.64
C ALA A 315 46.30 11.78 20.00
N LYS A 316 47.33 12.54 20.38
CA LYS A 316 47.30 13.40 21.56
C LYS A 316 46.76 14.77 21.13
N SER A 317 45.65 15.19 21.76
CA SER A 317 45.14 16.55 21.61
C SER A 317 46.17 17.58 22.08
N PRO A 318 46.27 18.75 21.44
CA PRO A 318 47.10 19.86 21.93
C PRO A 318 46.76 20.30 23.39
N ASN A 319 45.52 20.10 23.81
CA ASN A 319 45.12 20.19 25.22
C ASN A 319 45.37 18.91 25.95
N ARG A 320 46.30 18.90 26.90
CA ARG A 320 46.80 17.73 27.65
C ARG A 320 45.75 16.83 28.31
N HIS A 321 44.47 17.16 28.26
CA HIS A 321 43.40 16.44 28.94
C HIS A 321 42.45 15.61 28.07
N ASN A 322 42.47 15.78 26.73
CA ASN A 322 41.59 14.99 25.85
C ASN A 322 42.39 14.03 24.99
N LYS A 323 42.09 12.76 25.10
CA LYS A 323 42.53 11.72 24.16
C LYS A 323 41.47 11.54 23.09
N ILE A 324 41.81 11.69 21.81
CA ILE A 324 40.95 11.40 20.66
C ILE A 324 41.34 9.99 20.20
N PHE A 325 40.38 9.14 20.07
CA PHE A 325 40.53 7.75 19.59
C PHE A 325 40.01 7.65 18.18
#